data_1ad64f12d8a255c09540a3f67aeee00a
#
_entry.id   1ad64f12d8a255c09540a3f67aeee00a
#
_cell.length_a   1.000
_cell.length_b   1.000
_cell.length_c   1.000
_cell.angle_alpha   90.00
_cell.angle_beta   90.00
_cell.angle_gamma   90.00
#
_symmetry.space_group_name_H-M   'P 1'
#
loop_
_entity.id
_entity.type
_entity.pdbx_description
1 polymer ?
#
loop_
_entity_poly.entity_id
_entity_poly.type
_entity_poly.pdbx_seq_one_letter_code
_entity_poly.pdbx_strand_id
1 'polypeptide(L)'
;IRCKDGSQYSCRKLIICTGGMSYPKTGSTGDGYRWAGAMGHSVRPLFPSLTAIVPRGYKEDVQNAPDSKGHIHRSTPLTETGSSLCGNQLKNVGLSLYIDGNMVQDEFGDLDFTDGGIEGPIGFKVSRRCVNAVINGSKASISIDLKPAVETEDLTVRITTLWNEISKDKKNAAKAYKDRFRILLAKVLPMSLIPAFLKLNPNIDHKSLAKSLKDWKFEISGYVGYERSVITAGGVSLDEITAKTMEAKLIPGLYFAGEVLDLDADTGGYNLQTAFSTGYLAGISAAK
;
A
#
# COMPACT_ATOMS: atom_id res chain seq x y z
N ILE A 1 19.98 30.05 12.06
CA ILE A 1 19.19 29.65 10.87
C ILE A 1 19.37 30.78 9.84
N ARG A 2 19.66 30.41 8.59
CA ARG A 2 19.73 31.33 7.46
C ARG A 2 18.60 31.01 6.48
N CYS A 3 17.74 31.98 6.19
CA CYS A 3 16.64 31.86 5.27
C CYS A 3 17.02 32.22 3.81
N LYS A 4 16.21 31.77 2.84
CA LYS A 4 16.45 32.07 1.41
C LYS A 4 16.34 33.55 1.06
N ASP A 5 15.56 34.32 1.81
CA ASP A 5 15.43 35.78 1.69
C ASP A 5 16.62 36.58 2.30
N GLY A 6 17.62 35.86 2.82
CA GLY A 6 18.79 36.43 3.48
C GLY A 6 18.63 36.70 4.97
N SER A 7 17.45 36.57 5.53
CA SER A 7 17.23 36.73 6.97
C SER A 7 17.98 35.66 7.77
N GLN A 8 18.42 36.02 8.98
CA GLN A 8 19.16 35.14 9.88
C GLN A 8 18.52 35.17 11.27
N TYR A 9 18.41 34.00 11.87
CA TYR A 9 17.89 33.84 13.23
C TYR A 9 18.91 33.08 14.07
N SER A 10 19.20 33.60 15.26
CA SER A 10 20.00 32.91 16.28
C SER A 10 19.07 32.36 17.34
N CYS A 11 19.29 31.10 17.73
CA CYS A 11 18.53 30.43 18.78
C CYS A 11 19.45 29.54 19.62
N ARG A 12 19.09 29.32 20.87
CA ARG A 12 19.78 28.37 21.75
C ARG A 12 19.33 26.94 21.49
N LYS A 13 18.08 26.74 21.05
CA LYS A 13 17.48 25.46 20.78
C LYS A 13 16.67 25.50 19.48
N LEU A 14 16.69 24.44 18.72
CA LEU A 14 16.02 24.30 17.43
C LEU A 14 15.25 22.96 17.39
N ILE A 15 13.98 23.00 16.98
CA ILE A 15 13.18 21.81 16.73
C ILE A 15 12.91 21.71 15.23
N ILE A 16 13.32 20.61 14.61
CA ILE A 16 13.03 20.28 13.20
C ILE A 16 11.83 19.32 13.17
N CYS A 17 10.70 19.80 12.63
CA CYS A 17 9.46 19.06 12.47
C CYS A 17 8.84 19.32 11.09
N THR A 18 9.64 19.13 10.05
CA THR A 18 9.33 19.47 8.66
C THR A 18 8.44 18.45 7.95
N GLY A 19 8.11 17.33 8.59
CA GLY A 19 7.43 16.21 7.94
C GLY A 19 8.35 15.44 6.98
N GLY A 20 7.74 14.66 6.10
CA GLY A 20 8.39 13.79 5.14
C GLY A 20 8.47 14.36 3.72
N MET A 21 8.22 13.49 2.74
CA MET A 21 8.17 13.79 1.30
C MET A 21 6.79 13.57 0.69
N SER A 22 5.85 13.01 1.46
CA SER A 22 4.50 12.69 0.99
C SER A 22 3.72 13.96 0.69
N TYR A 23 2.93 13.95 -0.39
CA TYR A 23 2.18 15.09 -0.91
C TYR A 23 3.06 16.35 -1.13
N PRO A 24 4.08 16.29 -2.01
CA PRO A 24 5.08 17.38 -2.17
C PRO A 24 4.45 18.72 -2.53
N LYS A 25 3.27 18.75 -3.14
CA LYS A 25 2.51 19.97 -3.45
C LYS A 25 2.03 20.73 -2.20
N THR A 26 2.02 20.10 -1.04
CA THR A 26 1.65 20.73 0.25
C THR A 26 2.85 21.31 0.99
N GLY A 27 4.05 21.22 0.43
CA GLY A 27 5.28 21.74 1.02
C GLY A 27 6.21 20.69 1.63
N SER A 28 5.89 19.40 1.50
CA SER A 28 6.74 18.29 1.96
C SER A 28 7.89 18.07 0.98
N THR A 29 9.00 18.79 1.17
CA THR A 29 10.13 18.84 0.22
C THR A 29 11.34 18.01 0.67
N GLY A 30 11.28 17.37 1.84
CA GLY A 30 12.39 16.62 2.42
C GLY A 30 13.55 17.50 2.93
N ASP A 31 13.31 18.80 3.12
CA ASP A 31 14.35 19.73 3.60
C ASP A 31 14.94 19.28 4.93
N GLY A 32 14.14 18.79 5.86
CA GLY A 32 14.60 18.33 7.16
C GLY A 32 15.61 17.18 7.06
N TYR A 33 15.44 16.25 6.13
CA TYR A 33 16.40 15.19 5.88
C TYR A 33 17.74 15.72 5.34
N ARG A 34 17.68 16.70 4.43
CA ARG A 34 18.90 17.33 3.88
C ARG A 34 19.66 18.09 4.96
N TRP A 35 18.94 18.81 5.82
CA TRP A 35 19.55 19.53 6.93
C TRP A 35 20.15 18.57 7.96
N ALA A 36 19.43 17.52 8.32
CA ALA A 36 19.93 16.49 9.24
C ALA A 36 21.24 15.87 8.71
N GLY A 37 21.25 15.43 7.43
CA GLY A 37 22.46 14.90 6.80
C GLY A 37 23.61 15.90 6.74
N ALA A 38 23.34 17.18 6.43
CA ALA A 38 24.36 18.23 6.42
C ALA A 38 24.95 18.52 7.82
N MET A 39 24.18 18.22 8.87
CA MET A 39 24.62 18.32 10.27
C MET A 39 25.28 17.04 10.80
N GLY A 40 25.47 16.02 9.95
CA GLY A 40 26.15 14.76 10.30
C GLY A 40 25.26 13.65 10.80
N HIS A 41 23.93 13.86 10.81
CA HIS A 41 22.98 12.80 11.18
C HIS A 41 22.81 11.76 10.06
N SER A 42 22.68 10.50 10.46
CA SER A 42 22.33 9.40 9.57
C SER A 42 20.85 9.49 9.19
N VAL A 43 20.57 9.51 7.90
CA VAL A 43 19.21 9.42 7.36
C VAL A 43 19.02 8.05 6.72
N ARG A 44 18.10 7.26 7.26
CA ARG A 44 17.71 5.96 6.70
C ARG A 44 17.05 6.15 5.34
N PRO A 45 17.20 5.20 4.39
CA PRO A 45 16.64 5.30 3.06
C PRO A 45 15.15 5.66 3.08
N LEU A 46 14.78 6.68 2.31
CA LEU A 46 13.40 7.17 2.24
C LEU A 46 12.64 6.43 1.16
N PHE A 47 11.41 6.01 1.44
CA PHE A 47 10.51 5.43 0.43
C PHE A 47 9.04 5.70 0.78
N PRO A 48 8.14 5.71 -0.25
CA PRO A 48 6.72 5.88 -0.04
C PRO A 48 6.14 4.71 0.77
N SER A 49 5.33 5.00 1.77
CA SER A 49 4.58 4.01 2.55
C SER A 49 3.12 4.40 2.66
N LEU A 50 2.24 3.46 2.94
CA LEU A 50 0.79 3.63 2.86
C LEU A 50 0.41 4.24 1.50
N THR A 51 0.84 3.57 0.44
CA THR A 51 0.64 4.00 -0.96
C THR A 51 0.02 2.88 -1.80
N ALA A 52 -0.44 3.22 -2.99
CA ALA A 52 -0.96 2.24 -3.93
C ALA A 52 0.14 1.31 -4.43
N ILE A 53 -0.08 0.00 -4.35
CA ILE A 53 0.73 -1.01 -5.03
C ILE A 53 0.06 -1.36 -6.36
N VAL A 54 0.86 -1.47 -7.42
CA VAL A 54 0.36 -1.59 -8.80
C VAL A 54 0.54 -3.02 -9.31
N PRO A 55 -0.56 -3.77 -9.51
CA PRO A 55 -0.50 -5.07 -10.14
C PRO A 55 0.02 -4.99 -11.58
N ARG A 56 0.72 -6.03 -12.03
CA ARG A 56 1.16 -6.15 -13.42
C ARG A 56 -0.04 -6.12 -14.36
N GLY A 57 0.03 -5.30 -15.41
CA GLY A 57 -1.07 -5.11 -16.37
C GLY A 57 -2.25 -4.31 -15.82
N TYR A 58 -2.09 -3.61 -14.69
CA TYR A 58 -3.10 -2.70 -14.15
C TYR A 58 -3.03 -1.30 -14.77
N LYS A 59 -1.82 -0.80 -14.91
CA LYS A 59 -1.53 0.45 -15.63
C LYS A 59 -0.77 0.15 -16.92
N GLU A 60 -0.86 1.07 -17.88
CA GLU A 60 -0.07 0.97 -19.09
C GLU A 60 1.40 0.89 -18.72
N ASP A 61 2.14 -0.03 -19.38
CA ASP A 61 3.57 -0.14 -19.19
C ASP A 61 4.24 1.12 -19.77
N VAL A 62 4.43 2.09 -18.94
CA VAL A 62 5.54 3.01 -19.15
C VAL A 62 6.76 2.14 -18.95
N GLN A 63 7.48 1.85 -20.04
CA GLN A 63 8.74 1.10 -20.00
C GLN A 63 9.48 1.57 -18.75
N ASN A 64 9.62 0.67 -17.77
CA ASN A 64 10.28 0.96 -16.52
C ASN A 64 11.66 1.50 -16.88
N ALA A 65 11.85 2.82 -16.77
CA ALA A 65 13.18 3.38 -16.86
C ALA A 65 14.03 2.57 -15.85
N PRO A 66 15.22 2.09 -16.23
CA PRO A 66 16.05 1.27 -15.34
C PRO A 66 16.24 1.87 -13.95
N ASP A 67 16.11 3.19 -13.85
CA ASP A 67 16.25 3.96 -12.62
C ASP A 67 14.94 4.17 -11.83
N SER A 68 13.79 3.70 -12.33
CA SER A 68 12.49 3.96 -11.67
C SER A 68 12.32 3.20 -10.35
N LYS A 69 13.12 2.14 -10.12
CA LYS A 69 12.98 1.25 -8.94
C LYS A 69 11.53 0.84 -8.65
N GLY A 70 10.75 0.62 -9.71
CA GLY A 70 9.33 0.25 -9.61
C GLY A 70 8.37 1.41 -9.37
N HIS A 71 8.83 2.67 -9.38
CA HIS A 71 7.96 3.83 -9.30
C HIS A 71 7.11 3.99 -10.57
N ILE A 72 5.79 4.05 -10.41
CA ILE A 72 4.81 4.29 -11.47
C ILE A 72 4.11 5.61 -11.17
N HIS A 73 4.16 6.55 -12.09
CA HIS A 73 3.56 7.87 -11.90
C HIS A 73 2.04 7.76 -11.76
N ARG A 74 1.47 8.57 -10.85
CA ARG A 74 0.02 8.58 -10.60
C ARG A 74 -0.81 8.74 -11.88
N SER A 75 -0.39 9.62 -12.79
CA SER A 75 -1.11 9.92 -14.03
C SER A 75 -0.96 8.86 -15.13
N THR A 76 -0.17 7.78 -14.91
CA THR A 76 -0.10 6.67 -15.88
C THR A 76 -1.49 6.09 -16.09
N PRO A 77 -1.97 5.98 -17.35
CA PRO A 77 -3.31 5.50 -17.63
C PRO A 77 -3.56 4.07 -17.14
N LEU A 78 -4.80 3.76 -16.84
CA LEU A 78 -5.23 2.39 -16.57
C LEU A 78 -5.33 1.61 -17.89
N THR A 79 -4.92 0.36 -17.87
CA THR A 79 -5.25 -0.60 -18.92
C THR A 79 -6.75 -0.92 -18.90
N GLU A 80 -7.23 -1.66 -19.87
CA GLU A 80 -8.60 -2.19 -19.86
C GLU A 80 -8.85 -3.08 -18.60
N THR A 81 -7.86 -3.88 -18.18
CA THR A 81 -7.95 -4.68 -16.95
C THR A 81 -7.99 -3.79 -15.71
N GLY A 82 -7.11 -2.80 -15.62
CA GLY A 82 -7.10 -1.83 -14.54
C GLY A 82 -8.41 -1.04 -14.45
N SER A 83 -8.95 -0.60 -15.58
CA SER A 83 -10.23 0.11 -15.66
C SER A 83 -11.41 -0.76 -15.19
N SER A 84 -11.39 -2.07 -15.48
CA SER A 84 -12.44 -2.98 -15.04
C SER A 84 -12.34 -3.35 -13.54
N LEU A 85 -11.18 -3.19 -12.93
CA LEU A 85 -10.97 -3.39 -11.49
C LEU A 85 -11.22 -2.10 -10.69
N CYS A 86 -10.81 -0.96 -11.23
CA CYS A 86 -10.90 0.35 -10.56
C CYS A 86 -12.34 0.66 -10.11
N GLY A 87 -12.47 1.16 -8.88
CA GLY A 87 -13.75 1.47 -8.25
C GLY A 87 -14.39 0.29 -7.50
N ASN A 88 -13.83 -0.93 -7.59
CA ASN A 88 -14.32 -2.05 -6.79
C ASN A 88 -13.72 -1.98 -5.38
N GLN A 89 -14.60 -2.10 -4.37
CA GLN A 89 -14.25 -2.26 -2.97
C GLN A 89 -14.54 -3.69 -2.55
N LEU A 90 -13.55 -4.34 -1.98
CA LEU A 90 -13.66 -5.68 -1.41
C LEU A 90 -13.75 -5.57 0.11
N LYS A 91 -14.80 -6.16 0.69
CA LYS A 91 -15.04 -6.12 2.12
C LYS A 91 -14.70 -7.45 2.77
N ASN A 92 -14.02 -7.38 3.93
CA ASN A 92 -13.70 -8.57 4.73
C ASN A 92 -13.00 -9.66 3.91
N VAL A 93 -11.96 -9.31 3.20
CA VAL A 93 -11.11 -10.24 2.43
C VAL A 93 -9.80 -10.51 3.14
N GLY A 94 -9.16 -11.64 2.84
CA GLY A 94 -7.77 -11.91 3.22
C GLY A 94 -6.82 -11.37 2.15
N LEU A 95 -5.65 -10.91 2.57
CA LEU A 95 -4.59 -10.42 1.69
C LEU A 95 -3.25 -10.93 2.18
N SER A 96 -2.63 -11.82 1.43
CA SER A 96 -1.28 -12.33 1.72
C SER A 96 -0.27 -11.69 0.78
N LEU A 97 0.82 -11.17 1.33
CA LEU A 97 1.97 -10.63 0.59
C LEU A 97 3.08 -11.66 0.52
N TYR A 98 3.59 -11.88 -0.68
CA TYR A 98 4.75 -12.74 -0.95
C TYR A 98 5.90 -11.92 -1.52
N ILE A 99 7.10 -12.17 -1.00
CA ILE A 99 8.36 -11.60 -1.51
C ILE A 99 9.28 -12.77 -1.88
N ASP A 100 9.71 -12.80 -3.14
CA ASP A 100 10.52 -13.88 -3.71
C ASP A 100 9.93 -15.29 -3.46
N GLY A 101 8.58 -15.38 -3.51
CA GLY A 101 7.81 -16.61 -3.31
C GLY A 101 7.53 -16.98 -1.85
N ASN A 102 8.07 -16.26 -0.87
CA ASN A 102 7.84 -16.48 0.55
C ASN A 102 6.73 -15.55 1.07
N MET A 103 5.76 -16.10 1.79
CA MET A 103 4.74 -15.29 2.47
C MET A 103 5.39 -14.53 3.63
N VAL A 104 5.28 -13.21 3.62
CA VAL A 104 5.92 -12.32 4.60
C VAL A 104 4.94 -11.52 5.44
N GLN A 105 3.69 -11.44 5.00
CA GLN A 105 2.61 -10.73 5.70
C GLN A 105 1.25 -11.27 5.28
N ASP A 106 0.32 -11.34 6.23
CA ASP A 106 -1.06 -11.72 6.02
C ASP A 106 -1.96 -10.74 6.76
N GLU A 107 -3.01 -10.25 6.08
CA GLU A 107 -3.92 -9.23 6.59
C GLU A 107 -5.37 -9.62 6.30
N PHE A 108 -6.28 -9.19 7.17
CA PHE A 108 -7.71 -9.34 6.98
C PHE A 108 -8.39 -7.97 7.10
N GLY A 109 -9.32 -7.68 6.18
CA GLY A 109 -10.07 -6.43 6.18
C GLY A 109 -10.55 -5.99 4.81
N ASP A 110 -10.68 -4.68 4.63
CA ASP A 110 -11.17 -4.07 3.39
C ASP A 110 -10.01 -3.68 2.47
N LEU A 111 -10.21 -3.88 1.17
CA LEU A 111 -9.26 -3.59 0.11
C LEU A 111 -9.98 -2.85 -1.03
N ASP A 112 -9.32 -1.82 -1.58
CA ASP A 112 -9.85 -1.00 -2.64
C ASP A 112 -8.99 -1.09 -3.91
N PHE A 113 -9.63 -1.26 -5.05
CA PHE A 113 -9.03 -1.05 -6.36
C PHE A 113 -9.30 0.38 -6.81
N THR A 114 -8.26 1.20 -6.93
CA THR A 114 -8.36 2.63 -7.26
C THR A 114 -7.65 2.94 -8.57
N ASP A 115 -7.69 4.20 -9.01
CA ASP A 115 -6.87 4.67 -10.13
C ASP A 115 -5.36 4.58 -9.88
N GLY A 116 -4.93 4.47 -8.62
CA GLY A 116 -3.54 4.24 -8.23
C GLY A 116 -3.12 2.78 -8.32
N GLY A 117 -4.03 1.85 -8.07
CA GLY A 117 -3.75 0.42 -7.92
C GLY A 117 -4.54 -0.16 -6.76
N ILE A 118 -3.91 -1.00 -5.96
CA ILE A 118 -4.48 -1.60 -4.76
C ILE A 118 -4.16 -0.72 -3.56
N GLU A 119 -5.20 -0.31 -2.86
CA GLU A 119 -5.21 0.56 -1.68
C GLU A 119 -6.20 0.02 -0.62
N GLY A 120 -6.69 0.91 0.21
CA GLY A 120 -7.60 0.57 1.31
C GLY A 120 -6.84 0.09 2.56
N PRO A 121 -7.55 -0.21 3.64
CA PRO A 121 -6.93 -0.49 4.95
C PRO A 121 -5.84 -1.56 4.91
N ILE A 122 -6.11 -2.73 4.30
CA ILE A 122 -5.13 -3.81 4.24
C ILE A 122 -4.13 -3.64 3.09
N GLY A 123 -4.51 -2.98 1.98
CA GLY A 123 -3.60 -2.61 0.90
C GLY A 123 -2.49 -1.70 1.39
N PHE A 124 -2.82 -0.70 2.20
CA PHE A 124 -1.85 0.19 2.81
C PHE A 124 -0.90 -0.52 3.78
N LYS A 125 -1.40 -1.43 4.61
CA LYS A 125 -0.56 -2.18 5.55
C LYS A 125 0.52 -3.00 4.85
N VAL A 126 0.18 -3.69 3.76
CA VAL A 126 1.17 -4.48 3.01
C VAL A 126 2.09 -3.62 2.16
N SER A 127 1.68 -2.38 1.82
CA SER A 127 2.42 -1.51 0.89
C SER A 127 3.84 -1.22 1.36
N ARG A 128 4.06 -0.99 2.66
CA ARG A 128 5.39 -0.69 3.22
C ARG A 128 6.42 -1.78 2.89
N ARG A 129 6.09 -3.03 3.15
CA ARG A 129 6.99 -4.17 2.85
C ARG A 129 7.12 -4.40 1.36
N CYS A 130 6.00 -4.30 0.64
CA CYS A 130 5.95 -4.47 -0.80
C CYS A 130 6.83 -3.46 -1.53
N VAL A 131 6.68 -2.16 -1.23
CA VAL A 131 7.46 -1.06 -1.83
C VAL A 131 8.96 -1.23 -1.52
N ASN A 132 9.31 -1.52 -0.27
CA ASN A 132 10.70 -1.74 0.11
C ASN A 132 11.33 -2.92 -0.66
N ALA A 133 10.60 -4.03 -0.82
CA ALA A 133 11.04 -5.18 -1.60
C ALA A 133 11.26 -4.82 -3.09
N VAL A 134 10.31 -4.13 -3.70
CA VAL A 134 10.40 -3.71 -5.12
C VAL A 134 11.58 -2.77 -5.35
N ILE A 135 11.79 -1.78 -4.47
CA ILE A 135 12.94 -0.85 -4.57
C ILE A 135 14.28 -1.59 -4.50
N ASN A 136 14.33 -2.66 -3.72
CA ASN A 136 15.54 -3.51 -3.58
C ASN A 136 15.65 -4.62 -4.63
N GLY A 137 14.76 -4.62 -5.64
CA GLY A 137 14.84 -5.55 -6.78
C GLY A 137 14.23 -6.93 -6.53
N SER A 138 13.55 -7.14 -5.39
CA SER A 138 12.83 -8.38 -5.11
C SER A 138 11.51 -8.43 -5.89
N LYS A 139 11.03 -9.64 -6.16
CA LYS A 139 9.73 -9.89 -6.78
C LYS A 139 8.65 -9.89 -5.71
N ALA A 140 7.66 -9.04 -5.87
CA ALA A 140 6.49 -9.00 -4.98
C ALA A 140 5.25 -9.54 -5.69
N SER A 141 4.43 -10.29 -4.96
CA SER A 141 3.10 -10.72 -5.39
C SER A 141 2.14 -10.75 -4.21
N ILE A 142 0.85 -10.66 -4.52
CA ILE A 142 -0.20 -10.79 -3.51
C ILE A 142 -1.19 -11.88 -3.91
N SER A 143 -1.82 -12.47 -2.90
CA SER A 143 -2.98 -13.35 -3.04
C SER A 143 -4.14 -12.77 -2.26
N ILE A 144 -5.30 -12.68 -2.89
CA ILE A 144 -6.54 -12.21 -2.27
C ILE A 144 -7.45 -13.42 -2.04
N ASP A 145 -7.81 -13.66 -0.77
CA ASP A 145 -8.89 -14.58 -0.40
C ASP A 145 -10.20 -13.79 -0.34
N LEU A 146 -11.07 -14.03 -1.32
CA LEU A 146 -12.36 -13.37 -1.42
C LEU A 146 -13.43 -13.99 -0.50
N LYS A 147 -13.13 -15.09 0.17
CA LYS A 147 -14.05 -15.86 1.03
C LYS A 147 -13.35 -16.40 2.29
N PRO A 148 -12.67 -15.54 3.09
CA PRO A 148 -11.81 -16.00 4.19
C PRO A 148 -12.58 -16.71 5.31
N ALA A 149 -13.87 -16.43 5.47
CA ALA A 149 -14.71 -17.07 6.49
C ALA A 149 -15.17 -18.51 6.15
N VAL A 150 -14.80 -19.03 4.97
CA VAL A 150 -15.24 -20.35 4.51
C VAL A 150 -14.03 -21.16 4.05
N GLU A 151 -13.91 -22.39 4.51
CA GLU A 151 -12.86 -23.29 4.07
C GLU A 151 -13.04 -23.70 2.60
N THR A 152 -11.95 -24.08 1.96
CA THR A 152 -11.93 -24.39 0.51
C THR A 152 -12.87 -25.55 0.17
N GLU A 153 -12.93 -26.55 1.02
CA GLU A 153 -13.77 -27.75 0.88
C GLU A 153 -15.25 -27.37 0.93
N ASP A 154 -15.67 -26.61 1.93
CA ASP A 154 -17.05 -26.15 2.09
C ASP A 154 -17.47 -25.23 0.96
N LEU A 155 -16.57 -24.33 0.53
CA LEU A 155 -16.82 -23.48 -0.63
C LEU A 155 -16.99 -24.28 -1.91
N THR A 156 -16.22 -25.35 -2.09
CA THR A 156 -16.32 -26.26 -3.23
C THR A 156 -17.66 -27.00 -3.25
N VAL A 157 -18.11 -27.50 -2.11
CA VAL A 157 -19.42 -28.12 -1.96
C VAL A 157 -20.54 -27.13 -2.31
N ARG A 158 -20.48 -25.92 -1.76
CA ARG A 158 -21.46 -24.85 -2.03
C ARG A 158 -21.52 -24.47 -3.51
N ILE A 159 -20.36 -24.28 -4.16
CA ILE A 159 -20.28 -23.96 -5.59
C ILE A 159 -20.86 -25.08 -6.44
N THR A 160 -20.54 -26.33 -6.11
CA THR A 160 -21.07 -27.52 -6.82
C THR A 160 -22.59 -27.60 -6.69
N THR A 161 -23.14 -27.37 -5.52
CA THR A 161 -24.59 -27.34 -5.27
C THR A 161 -25.25 -26.23 -6.10
N LEU A 162 -24.74 -25.01 -6.07
CA LEU A 162 -25.24 -23.89 -6.87
C LEU A 162 -25.17 -24.17 -8.38
N TRP A 163 -24.08 -24.79 -8.84
CA TRP A 163 -23.92 -25.15 -10.24
C TRP A 163 -24.99 -26.18 -10.67
N ASN A 164 -25.25 -27.20 -9.84
CA ASN A 164 -26.25 -28.21 -10.09
C ASN A 164 -27.69 -27.63 -10.12
N GLU A 165 -27.99 -26.72 -9.20
CA GLU A 165 -29.26 -25.99 -9.17
C GLU A 165 -29.47 -25.17 -10.45
N ILE A 166 -28.45 -24.34 -10.83
CA ILE A 166 -28.50 -23.55 -12.07
C ILE A 166 -28.67 -24.45 -13.31
N SER A 167 -28.01 -25.59 -13.33
CA SER A 167 -28.03 -26.52 -14.48
C SER A 167 -29.33 -27.26 -14.61
N LYS A 168 -30.04 -27.51 -13.50
CA LYS A 168 -31.35 -28.17 -13.46
C LYS A 168 -32.53 -27.22 -13.60
N ASP A 169 -32.33 -25.92 -13.40
CA ASP A 169 -33.40 -24.92 -13.54
C ASP A 169 -33.86 -24.83 -14.99
N LYS A 170 -35.15 -25.03 -15.24
CA LYS A 170 -35.79 -25.00 -16.57
C LYS A 170 -35.48 -23.75 -17.38
N LYS A 171 -35.30 -22.59 -16.70
CA LYS A 171 -34.96 -21.29 -17.34
C LYS A 171 -33.50 -21.24 -17.80
N ASN A 172 -32.63 -22.02 -17.18
CA ASN A 172 -31.18 -21.96 -17.39
C ASN A 172 -30.63 -23.20 -18.09
N ALA A 173 -31.31 -24.32 -18.06
CA ALA A 173 -30.84 -25.61 -18.61
C ALA A 173 -30.48 -25.54 -20.10
N ALA A 174 -31.23 -24.76 -20.89
CA ALA A 174 -30.99 -24.53 -22.32
C ALA A 174 -29.88 -23.53 -22.63
N LYS A 175 -29.38 -22.78 -21.63
CA LYS A 175 -28.33 -21.76 -21.85
C LYS A 175 -26.97 -22.42 -22.06
N ALA A 176 -26.10 -21.74 -22.82
CA ALA A 176 -24.72 -22.16 -22.98
C ALA A 176 -23.98 -22.22 -21.64
N TYR A 177 -22.91 -23.02 -21.56
CA TYR A 177 -22.09 -23.15 -20.36
C TYR A 177 -21.62 -21.77 -19.81
N LYS A 178 -21.14 -20.88 -20.70
CA LYS A 178 -20.66 -19.54 -20.32
C LYS A 178 -21.73 -18.71 -19.63
N ASP A 179 -22.96 -18.78 -20.07
CA ASP A 179 -24.06 -18.00 -19.49
C ASP A 179 -24.46 -18.56 -18.12
N ARG A 180 -24.52 -19.88 -17.98
CA ARG A 180 -24.74 -20.51 -16.67
C ARG A 180 -23.62 -20.22 -15.71
N PHE A 181 -22.36 -20.22 -16.17
CA PHE A 181 -21.20 -19.91 -15.34
C PHE A 181 -21.22 -18.44 -14.87
N ARG A 182 -21.65 -17.50 -15.72
CA ARG A 182 -21.86 -16.10 -15.30
C ARG A 182 -22.94 -15.97 -14.23
N ILE A 183 -24.02 -16.75 -14.32
CA ILE A 183 -25.06 -16.80 -13.27
C ILE A 183 -24.47 -17.31 -11.95
N LEU A 184 -23.62 -18.33 -11.99
CA LEU A 184 -22.92 -18.84 -10.82
C LEU A 184 -22.01 -17.75 -10.21
N LEU A 185 -21.18 -17.09 -11.04
CA LEU A 185 -20.30 -16.01 -10.58
C LEU A 185 -21.08 -14.89 -9.90
N ALA A 186 -22.23 -14.49 -10.44
CA ALA A 186 -23.08 -13.45 -9.84
C ALA A 186 -23.67 -13.82 -8.46
N LYS A 187 -23.66 -15.11 -8.09
CA LYS A 187 -24.05 -15.56 -6.75
C LYS A 187 -22.90 -15.51 -5.72
N VAL A 188 -21.67 -15.43 -6.18
CA VAL A 188 -20.47 -15.49 -5.31
C VAL A 188 -19.56 -14.27 -5.39
N LEU A 189 -19.71 -13.43 -6.42
CA LEU A 189 -18.92 -12.20 -6.65
C LEU A 189 -19.84 -11.01 -6.92
N PRO A 190 -19.40 -9.78 -6.60
CA PRO A 190 -20.00 -8.54 -7.09
C PRO A 190 -20.04 -8.53 -8.62
N MET A 191 -21.13 -8.09 -9.22
CA MET A 191 -21.30 -8.05 -10.68
C MET A 191 -20.21 -7.23 -11.36
N SER A 192 -19.79 -6.13 -10.78
CA SER A 192 -18.72 -5.24 -11.29
C SER A 192 -17.35 -5.91 -11.37
N LEU A 193 -17.11 -6.93 -10.54
CA LEU A 193 -15.83 -7.64 -10.49
C LEU A 193 -15.72 -8.77 -11.53
N ILE A 194 -16.86 -9.30 -11.98
CA ILE A 194 -16.91 -10.49 -12.86
C ILE A 194 -16.08 -10.32 -14.15
N PRO A 195 -16.16 -9.20 -14.88
CA PRO A 195 -15.38 -9.03 -16.12
C PRO A 195 -13.87 -9.16 -15.90
N ALA A 196 -13.34 -8.44 -14.88
CA ALA A 196 -11.93 -8.49 -14.54
C ALA A 196 -11.52 -9.87 -14.01
N PHE A 197 -12.35 -10.48 -13.16
CA PHE A 197 -12.08 -11.79 -12.60
C PHE A 197 -11.97 -12.87 -13.71
N LEU A 198 -12.86 -12.86 -14.69
CA LEU A 198 -12.80 -13.76 -15.85
C LEU A 198 -11.60 -13.50 -16.76
N LYS A 199 -11.24 -12.23 -16.97
CA LYS A 199 -10.09 -11.84 -17.80
C LYS A 199 -8.77 -12.30 -17.18
N LEU A 200 -8.65 -12.20 -15.86
CA LEU A 200 -7.47 -12.63 -15.11
C LEU A 200 -7.43 -14.15 -14.86
N ASN A 201 -8.54 -14.84 -15.05
CA ASN A 201 -8.65 -16.31 -14.90
C ASN A 201 -9.25 -16.92 -16.18
N PRO A 202 -8.57 -16.89 -17.34
CA PRO A 202 -9.16 -17.25 -18.63
C PRO A 202 -9.62 -18.71 -18.74
N ASN A 203 -9.02 -19.60 -17.97
CA ASN A 203 -9.31 -21.05 -17.99
C ASN A 203 -10.17 -21.50 -16.81
N ILE A 204 -10.80 -20.55 -16.08
CA ILE A 204 -11.60 -20.89 -14.90
C ILE A 204 -12.90 -21.57 -15.28
N ASP A 205 -13.27 -22.57 -14.52
CA ASP A 205 -14.55 -23.29 -14.60
C ASP A 205 -15.20 -23.41 -13.21
N HIS A 206 -16.38 -24.03 -13.14
CA HIS A 206 -17.10 -24.20 -11.87
C HIS A 206 -16.38 -25.13 -10.89
N LYS A 207 -15.45 -26.00 -11.35
CA LYS A 207 -14.71 -26.94 -10.48
C LYS A 207 -13.50 -26.24 -9.84
N SER A 208 -12.84 -25.35 -10.57
CA SER A 208 -11.67 -24.59 -10.10
C SER A 208 -12.06 -23.29 -9.39
N LEU A 209 -13.32 -22.87 -9.44
CA LEU A 209 -13.77 -21.57 -8.93
C LEU A 209 -13.48 -21.38 -7.44
N ALA A 210 -13.71 -22.41 -6.60
CA ALA A 210 -13.44 -22.30 -5.16
C ALA A 210 -11.98 -21.91 -4.89
N LYS A 211 -11.04 -22.61 -5.52
CA LYS A 211 -9.61 -22.35 -5.39
C LYS A 211 -9.27 -20.93 -5.87
N SER A 212 -9.81 -20.48 -7.00
CA SER A 212 -9.55 -19.14 -7.52
C SER A 212 -10.16 -18.03 -6.67
N LEU A 213 -11.25 -18.29 -5.94
CA LEU A 213 -11.81 -17.33 -4.98
C LEU A 213 -11.00 -17.24 -3.69
N LYS A 214 -10.31 -18.31 -3.31
CA LYS A 214 -9.45 -18.38 -2.13
C LYS A 214 -8.03 -17.90 -2.37
N ASP A 215 -7.58 -17.89 -3.65
CA ASP A 215 -6.19 -17.60 -4.01
C ASP A 215 -6.16 -16.83 -5.34
N TRP A 216 -6.68 -15.59 -5.31
CA TRP A 216 -6.68 -14.70 -6.46
C TRP A 216 -5.40 -13.88 -6.51
N LYS A 217 -4.49 -14.29 -7.40
CA LYS A 217 -3.11 -13.81 -7.42
C LYS A 217 -2.87 -12.61 -8.33
N PHE A 218 -2.01 -11.71 -7.87
CA PHE A 218 -1.48 -10.60 -8.64
C PHE A 218 0.03 -10.49 -8.44
N GLU A 219 0.77 -10.44 -9.53
CA GLU A 219 2.16 -9.99 -9.50
C GLU A 219 2.19 -8.47 -9.40
N ILE A 220 3.09 -7.92 -8.60
CA ILE A 220 3.24 -6.48 -8.45
C ILE A 220 4.34 -5.98 -9.37
N SER A 221 4.01 -5.01 -10.23
CA SER A 221 4.97 -4.35 -11.13
C SER A 221 5.61 -3.12 -10.51
N GLY A 222 4.96 -2.50 -9.52
CA GLY A 222 5.48 -1.28 -8.91
C GLY A 222 4.53 -0.66 -7.89
N TYR A 223 4.73 0.62 -7.64
CA TYR A 223 3.98 1.40 -6.65
C TYR A 223 3.84 2.85 -7.10
N VAL A 224 2.85 3.57 -6.58
CA VAL A 224 2.72 5.02 -6.79
C VAL A 224 3.59 5.75 -5.76
N GLY A 225 4.28 6.81 -6.22
CA GLY A 225 5.25 7.55 -5.42
C GLY A 225 4.65 8.49 -4.37
N TYR A 226 5.48 9.42 -3.92
CA TYR A 226 5.13 10.39 -2.86
C TYR A 226 3.94 11.29 -3.19
N GLU A 227 3.59 11.45 -4.45
CA GLU A 227 2.42 12.20 -4.88
C GLU A 227 1.08 11.59 -4.42
N ARG A 228 1.10 10.33 -3.96
CA ARG A 228 -0.06 9.60 -3.45
C ARG A 228 0.17 8.89 -2.11
N SER A 229 1.40 8.70 -1.69
CA SER A 229 1.67 8.05 -0.40
C SER A 229 1.16 8.89 0.77
N VAL A 230 0.58 8.24 1.76
CA VAL A 230 0.10 8.91 2.97
C VAL A 230 1.27 9.36 3.83
N ILE A 231 2.32 8.54 3.90
CA ILE A 231 3.52 8.80 4.70
C ILE A 231 4.81 8.46 3.95
N THR A 232 5.91 8.97 4.49
CA THR A 232 7.28 8.64 4.11
C THR A 232 7.85 7.69 5.17
N ALA A 233 8.28 6.50 4.77
CA ALA A 233 9.09 5.61 5.61
C ALA A 233 10.57 5.97 5.48
N GLY A 234 11.37 5.61 6.52
CA GLY A 234 12.74 6.08 6.66
C GLY A 234 12.81 7.44 7.33
N GLY A 235 14.00 8.01 7.46
CA GLY A 235 14.19 9.31 8.11
C GLY A 235 15.43 9.39 8.99
N VAL A 236 15.49 10.40 9.85
CA VAL A 236 16.59 10.58 10.80
C VAL A 236 16.63 9.41 11.76
N SER A 237 17.80 8.76 11.85
CA SER A 237 17.98 7.53 12.63
C SER A 237 17.64 7.73 14.10
N LEU A 238 16.76 6.89 14.64
CA LEU A 238 16.37 6.91 16.06
C LEU A 238 17.53 6.57 16.99
N ASP A 239 18.56 5.88 16.50
CA ASP A 239 19.78 5.58 17.27
C ASP A 239 20.52 6.85 17.72
N GLU A 240 20.32 7.95 16.98
CA GLU A 240 20.96 9.26 17.23
C GLU A 240 20.05 10.23 17.98
N ILE A 241 18.87 9.78 18.42
CA ILE A 241 17.87 10.59 19.13
C ILE A 241 17.70 10.06 20.56
N THR A 242 17.61 10.97 21.50
CA THR A 242 17.31 10.66 22.90
C THR A 242 15.80 10.50 23.07
N ALA A 243 15.33 9.28 23.22
CA ALA A 243 13.89 8.95 23.22
C ALA A 243 13.06 9.70 24.28
N LYS A 244 13.67 10.13 25.39
CA LYS A 244 12.99 10.84 26.49
C LYS A 244 12.82 12.34 26.24
N THR A 245 13.56 12.91 25.28
CA THR A 245 13.60 14.37 25.05
C THR A 245 13.41 14.73 23.59
N MET A 246 13.56 13.79 22.67
CA MET A 246 13.68 14.00 21.21
C MET A 246 14.91 14.85 20.81
N GLU A 247 15.86 15.04 21.72
CA GLU A 247 17.12 15.75 21.46
C GLU A 247 18.09 14.88 20.67
N ALA A 248 18.76 15.49 19.71
CA ALA A 248 19.83 14.87 18.95
C ALA A 248 21.03 14.58 19.86
N LYS A 249 21.56 13.35 19.80
CA LYS A 249 22.76 13.00 20.57
C LYS A 249 24.04 13.65 20.04
N LEU A 250 24.06 14.00 18.75
CA LEU A 250 25.22 14.59 18.08
C LEU A 250 25.34 16.11 18.32
N ILE A 251 24.21 16.80 18.44
CA ILE A 251 24.18 18.28 18.53
C ILE A 251 23.29 18.69 19.70
N PRO A 252 23.87 19.16 20.82
CA PRO A 252 23.09 19.67 21.94
C PRO A 252 22.19 20.85 21.53
N GLY A 253 20.96 20.86 22.01
CA GLY A 253 19.96 21.87 21.68
C GLY A 253 19.25 21.70 20.35
N LEU A 254 19.56 20.66 19.57
CA LEU A 254 18.83 20.27 18.36
C LEU A 254 17.84 19.15 18.68
N TYR A 255 16.60 19.29 18.21
CA TYR A 255 15.52 18.32 18.41
C TYR A 255 14.87 17.94 17.07
N PHE A 256 14.40 16.71 16.96
CA PHE A 256 13.63 16.23 15.82
C PHE A 256 12.27 15.71 16.29
N ALA A 257 11.20 15.95 15.52
CA ALA A 257 9.87 15.48 15.85
C ALA A 257 9.02 15.20 14.60
N GLY A 258 8.10 14.27 14.71
CA GLY A 258 7.20 13.88 13.62
C GLY A 258 7.87 13.03 12.54
N GLU A 259 7.31 13.07 11.34
CA GLU A 259 7.66 12.18 10.22
C GLU A 259 9.08 12.37 9.66
N VAL A 260 9.79 13.40 10.08
CA VAL A 260 11.22 13.56 9.76
C VAL A 260 12.09 12.48 10.44
N LEU A 261 11.60 11.84 11.50
CA LEU A 261 12.24 10.72 12.17
C LEU A 261 12.00 9.42 11.39
N ASP A 262 12.92 8.47 11.49
CA ASP A 262 12.72 7.09 11.03
C ASP A 262 11.71 6.36 11.93
N LEU A 263 10.47 6.85 11.93
CA LEU A 263 9.40 6.38 12.80
C LEU A 263 8.06 6.48 12.06
N ASP A 264 7.70 5.39 11.42
CA ASP A 264 6.44 5.25 10.70
C ASP A 264 5.61 4.08 11.26
N ALA A 265 4.30 4.18 11.12
CA ALA A 265 3.34 3.22 11.63
C ALA A 265 2.24 2.92 10.60
N ASP A 266 1.46 1.89 10.87
CA ASP A 266 0.31 1.50 10.07
C ASP A 266 -0.75 2.61 9.97
N THR A 267 -1.68 2.44 9.04
CA THR A 267 -2.89 3.29 8.92
C THR A 267 -3.76 3.16 10.17
N GLY A 268 -4.52 4.22 10.48
CA GLY A 268 -5.40 4.26 11.65
C GLY A 268 -5.13 5.42 12.61
N GLY A 269 -4.40 6.46 12.17
CA GLY A 269 -4.10 7.65 12.98
C GLY A 269 -2.80 7.55 13.79
N TYR A 270 -2.12 6.41 13.78
CA TYR A 270 -0.89 6.18 14.55
C TYR A 270 0.24 7.13 14.15
N ASN A 271 0.37 7.47 12.87
CA ASN A 271 1.39 8.42 12.40
C ASN A 271 1.14 9.83 12.93
N LEU A 272 -0.11 10.29 12.96
CA LEU A 272 -0.48 11.56 13.59
C LEU A 272 -0.22 11.54 15.10
N GLN A 273 -0.57 10.45 15.79
CA GLN A 273 -0.31 10.29 17.21
C GLN A 273 1.20 10.34 17.51
N THR A 274 2.00 9.70 16.69
CA THR A 274 3.48 9.74 16.78
C THR A 274 4.00 11.16 16.60
N ALA A 275 3.50 11.90 15.59
CA ALA A 275 3.89 13.28 15.36
C ALA A 275 3.53 14.20 16.54
N PHE A 276 2.32 14.06 17.10
CA PHE A 276 1.90 14.83 18.27
C PHE A 276 2.71 14.49 19.52
N SER A 277 2.96 13.21 19.77
CA SER A 277 3.71 12.75 20.95
C SER A 277 5.16 13.21 20.91
N THR A 278 5.84 13.04 19.77
CA THR A 278 7.23 13.47 19.61
C THR A 278 7.36 15.00 19.60
N GLY A 279 6.41 15.70 18.97
CA GLY A 279 6.36 17.15 18.95
C GLY A 279 6.17 17.75 20.35
N TYR A 280 5.23 17.19 21.13
CA TYR A 280 5.04 17.59 22.53
C TYR A 280 6.29 17.38 23.37
N LEU A 281 6.90 16.18 23.25
CA LEU A 281 8.09 15.84 24.02
C LEU A 281 9.29 16.71 23.67
N ALA A 282 9.51 16.98 22.37
CA ALA A 282 10.54 17.93 21.93
C ALA A 282 10.29 19.34 22.46
N GLY A 283 9.04 19.81 22.41
CA GLY A 283 8.65 21.14 22.87
C GLY A 283 8.92 21.37 24.35
N ILE A 284 8.44 20.46 25.23
CA ILE A 284 8.68 20.58 26.69
C ILE A 284 10.16 20.41 27.07
N SER A 285 10.92 19.64 26.29
CA SER A 285 12.35 19.44 26.53
C SER A 285 13.17 20.64 26.09
N ALA A 286 12.82 21.25 24.96
CA ALA A 286 13.47 22.45 24.48
C ALA A 286 13.14 23.69 25.33
N ALA A 287 12.03 23.73 26.07
CA ALA A 287 11.62 24.81 26.93
C ALA A 287 12.38 24.85 28.28
N LYS A 288 13.04 23.77 28.67
CA LYS A 288 13.88 23.67 29.86
C LYS A 288 15.28 24.19 29.59
#